data_3defdb884515a4fee61ed9a5bded37e8
#
_entry.id   3defdb884515a4fee61ed9a5bded37e8
#
_cell.length_a   1.000
_cell.length_b   1.000
_cell.length_c   1.000
_cell.angle_alpha   90.00
_cell.angle_beta   90.00
_cell.angle_gamma   90.00
#
_symmetry.space_group_name_H-M   'P 1'
#
loop_
_entity.id
_entity.type
_entity.pdbx_description
1 polymer ?
#
loop_
_entity_poly.entity_id
_entity_poly.type
_entity_poly.pdbx_seq_one_letter_code
_entity_poly.pdbx_strand_id
1 'polypeptide(L)'
;YKRQKRVFPHMAQGSKYMDLPPEVRQILPFREDIFKDRLKRLMEDQPSWTVLAHIGMDGYMYIHPTENRTLSVREAARIQSFPDDFEFVGNQQDTYVQVGNAVPPLLGRAIGNSIMKYICDIKEQGYGI
;
A
#
# COMPACT_ATOMS: atom_id res chain seq x y z
N TYR A 1 10.39 15.47 0.21
CA TYR A 1 10.34 14.68 1.45
C TYR A 1 10.56 15.52 2.72
N LYS A 2 11.47 16.50 2.71
CA LYS A 2 11.74 17.36 3.89
C LYS A 2 10.52 18.17 4.36
N ARG A 3 9.69 18.65 3.44
CA ARG A 3 8.45 19.38 3.78
C ARG A 3 7.38 18.47 4.37
N GLN A 4 7.19 17.28 3.78
CA GLN A 4 6.21 16.30 4.24
C GLN A 4 6.49 15.83 5.67
N LYS A 5 7.76 15.63 6.04
CA LYS A 5 8.17 15.28 7.42
C LYS A 5 7.71 16.30 8.46
N ARG A 6 7.53 17.58 8.09
CA ARG A 6 7.04 18.63 9.00
C ARG A 6 5.53 18.51 9.25
N VAL A 7 4.82 17.82 8.39
CA VAL A 7 3.35 17.63 8.48
C VAL A 7 3.02 16.36 9.26
N PHE A 8 3.82 15.31 9.15
CA PHE A 8 3.54 14.02 9.79
C PHE A 8 3.24 14.09 11.30
N PRO A 9 3.95 14.91 12.12
CA PRO A 9 3.62 15.01 13.54
C PRO A 9 2.21 15.52 13.86
N HIS A 10 1.57 16.19 12.91
CA HIS A 10 0.21 16.74 13.07
C HIS A 10 -0.88 15.77 12.61
N MET A 11 -0.49 14.60 12.12
CA MET A 11 -1.43 13.59 11.61
C MET A 11 -1.70 12.54 12.68
N ALA A 12 -2.94 12.42 13.12
CA ALA A 12 -3.40 11.30 13.94
C ALA A 12 -3.48 10.01 13.10
N GLN A 13 -3.50 8.83 13.73
CA GLN A 13 -3.76 7.57 13.03
C GLN A 13 -5.11 7.62 12.32
N GLY A 14 -5.17 7.09 11.10
CA GLY A 14 -6.35 7.11 10.25
C GLY A 14 -6.63 8.44 9.56
N SER A 15 -5.93 9.53 9.90
CA SER A 15 -6.15 10.85 9.30
C SER A 15 -5.60 10.96 7.89
N LYS A 16 -6.19 11.88 7.13
CA LYS A 16 -5.81 12.27 5.77
C LYS A 16 -5.36 13.72 5.73
N TYR A 17 -4.80 14.16 4.59
CA TYR A 17 -4.40 15.55 4.39
C TYR A 17 -5.52 16.57 4.70
N MET A 18 -6.75 16.26 4.31
CA MET A 18 -7.89 17.16 4.51
C MET A 18 -8.31 17.34 5.97
N ASP A 19 -7.92 16.41 6.84
CA ASP A 19 -8.21 16.48 8.29
C ASP A 19 -7.24 17.39 9.05
N LEU A 20 -6.18 17.87 8.37
CA LEU A 20 -5.19 18.75 8.96
C LEU A 20 -5.72 20.19 9.07
N PRO A 21 -5.30 20.93 10.13
CA PRO A 21 -5.58 22.36 10.25
C PRO A 21 -5.10 23.16 9.02
N PRO A 22 -5.80 24.22 8.61
CA PRO A 22 -5.43 25.02 7.43
C PRO A 22 -3.99 25.52 7.44
N GLU A 23 -3.49 25.93 8.59
CA GLU A 23 -2.10 26.40 8.76
C GLU A 23 -1.05 25.31 8.50
N VAL A 24 -1.39 24.06 8.82
CA VAL A 24 -0.50 22.91 8.55
C VAL A 24 -0.57 22.52 7.07
N ARG A 25 -1.76 22.61 6.45
CA ARG A 25 -1.93 22.31 5.02
C ARG A 25 -1.12 23.28 4.13
N GLN A 26 -0.96 24.54 4.54
CA GLN A 26 -0.15 25.53 3.82
C GLN A 26 1.34 25.13 3.71
N ILE A 27 1.84 24.25 4.57
CA ILE A 27 3.22 23.71 4.45
C ILE A 27 3.39 22.94 3.15
N LEU A 28 2.31 22.29 2.68
CA LEU A 28 2.26 21.49 1.46
C LEU A 28 1.11 21.99 0.59
N PRO A 29 1.34 22.96 -0.31
CA PRO A 29 0.30 23.51 -1.16
C PRO A 29 -0.12 22.50 -2.25
N PHE A 30 -0.82 21.45 -1.85
CA PHE A 30 -1.46 20.56 -2.80
C PHE A 30 -2.73 21.24 -3.37
N ARG A 31 -3.03 20.93 -4.61
CA ARG A 31 -4.30 21.30 -5.23
C ARG A 31 -5.41 20.48 -4.57
N GLU A 32 -6.13 21.09 -3.64
CA GLU A 32 -7.21 20.45 -2.87
C GLU A 32 -8.41 20.03 -3.73
N ASP A 33 -8.59 20.68 -4.89
CA ASP A 33 -9.61 20.34 -5.87
C ASP A 33 -9.37 18.95 -6.54
N ILE A 34 -8.09 18.56 -6.72
CA ILE A 34 -7.70 17.33 -7.43
C ILE A 34 -7.24 16.24 -6.47
N PHE A 35 -6.50 16.59 -5.42
CA PHE A 35 -5.76 15.63 -4.61
C PHE A 35 -6.29 15.52 -3.17
N LYS A 36 -7.54 15.11 -3.01
CA LYS A 36 -8.19 14.96 -1.69
C LYS A 36 -7.63 13.80 -0.85
N ASP A 37 -7.03 12.80 -1.47
CA ASP A 37 -6.63 11.54 -0.85
C ASP A 37 -5.12 11.39 -0.59
N ARG A 38 -4.38 12.49 -0.66
CA ARG A 38 -2.95 12.47 -0.34
C ARG A 38 -2.69 12.45 1.15
N LEU A 39 -1.51 11.98 1.56
CA LEU A 39 -1.09 11.88 2.95
C LEU A 39 -2.13 11.14 3.80
N LYS A 40 -1.96 9.84 3.88
CA LYS A 40 -2.79 8.99 4.74
C LYS A 40 -1.90 8.34 5.78
N ARG A 41 -2.19 8.57 7.06
CA ARG A 41 -1.54 7.83 8.13
C ARG A 41 -2.34 6.55 8.38
N LEU A 42 -1.65 5.41 8.34
CA LEU A 42 -2.24 4.12 8.62
C LEU A 42 -2.69 4.04 10.09
N MET A 43 -3.56 3.07 10.37
CA MET A 43 -3.96 2.70 11.73
C MET A 43 -3.24 1.41 12.11
N GLU A 44 -2.85 1.29 13.37
CA GLU A 44 -2.10 0.13 13.86
C GLU A 44 -2.98 -1.11 13.97
N ASP A 45 -4.23 -0.92 14.33
CA ASP A 45 -5.24 -1.96 14.62
C ASP A 45 -6.26 -2.18 13.51
N GLN A 46 -6.07 -1.57 12.34
CA GLN A 46 -7.00 -1.67 11.21
C GLN A 46 -6.31 -2.16 9.94
N PRO A 47 -7.05 -2.77 9.02
CA PRO A 47 -6.52 -3.11 7.71
C PRO A 47 -5.94 -1.89 7.00
N SER A 48 -4.79 -2.06 6.35
CA SER A 48 -4.19 -1.01 5.54
C SER A 48 -5.05 -0.66 4.32
N TRP A 49 -4.86 0.55 3.81
CA TRP A 49 -5.32 0.90 2.47
C TRP A 49 -4.67 -0.02 1.43
N THR A 50 -5.37 -0.26 0.32
CA THR A 50 -4.81 -0.99 -0.82
C THR A 50 -3.49 -0.36 -1.27
N VAL A 51 -2.44 -1.15 -1.35
CA VAL A 51 -1.15 -0.70 -1.88
C VAL A 51 -1.26 -0.62 -3.40
N LEU A 52 -1.02 0.58 -3.93
CA LEU A 52 -1.15 0.88 -5.35
C LEU A 52 0.22 0.88 -6.04
N ALA A 53 0.23 0.63 -7.35
CA ALA A 53 1.43 0.56 -8.18
C ALA A 53 2.36 1.79 -8.06
N HIS A 54 1.81 2.97 -7.79
CA HIS A 54 2.59 4.20 -7.68
C HIS A 54 3.20 4.45 -6.29
N ILE A 55 3.19 3.48 -5.36
CA ILE A 55 3.84 3.62 -4.04
C ILE A 55 5.31 4.04 -4.16
N GLY A 56 6.00 3.61 -5.19
CA GLY A 56 7.38 4.01 -5.47
C GLY A 56 7.55 5.50 -5.75
N MET A 57 6.54 6.17 -6.29
CA MET A 57 6.56 7.59 -6.63
C MET A 57 5.89 8.47 -5.57
N ASP A 58 4.82 7.97 -4.95
CA ASP A 58 3.98 8.72 -4.01
C ASP A 58 3.79 7.95 -2.70
N GLY A 59 4.89 7.58 -2.06
CA GLY A 59 4.90 6.87 -0.77
C GLY A 59 4.20 7.60 0.37
N TYR A 60 3.90 8.90 0.19
CA TYR A 60 3.17 9.73 1.18
C TYR A 60 1.72 9.30 1.39
N MET A 61 1.19 8.46 0.54
CA MET A 61 -0.11 7.83 0.75
C MET A 61 -0.07 6.74 1.84
N TYR A 62 1.13 6.36 2.31
CA TYR A 62 1.32 5.28 3.27
C TYR A 62 2.27 5.74 4.38
N ILE A 63 1.76 6.56 5.31
CA ILE A 63 2.52 7.04 6.48
C ILE A 63 2.40 6.00 7.58
N HIS A 64 3.53 5.69 8.21
CA HIS A 64 3.60 4.73 9.32
C HIS A 64 2.65 5.13 10.45
N PRO A 65 1.92 4.20 11.08
CA PRO A 65 0.90 4.54 12.10
C PRO A 65 1.48 5.31 13.27
N THR A 66 2.64 4.94 13.79
CA THR A 66 3.24 5.51 15.00
C THR A 66 4.49 6.35 14.75
N GLU A 67 5.15 6.20 13.59
CA GLU A 67 6.37 6.94 13.28
C GLU A 67 6.14 8.04 12.24
N ASN A 68 6.96 9.10 12.29
CA ASN A 68 6.83 10.24 11.37
C ASN A 68 7.64 10.00 10.07
N ARG A 69 7.31 8.92 9.38
CA ARG A 69 7.89 8.49 8.10
C ARG A 69 6.87 7.75 7.25
N THR A 70 7.19 7.56 6.00
CA THR A 70 6.47 6.61 5.12
C THR A 70 6.85 5.18 5.47
N LEU A 71 6.07 4.20 5.01
CA LEU A 71 6.43 2.79 5.14
C LEU A 71 7.77 2.50 4.47
N SER A 72 8.51 1.57 5.02
CA SER A 72 9.65 0.94 4.33
C SER A 72 9.17 -0.08 3.29
N VAL A 73 10.06 -0.50 2.40
CA VAL A 73 9.77 -1.56 1.40
C VAL A 73 9.28 -2.83 2.09
N ARG A 74 9.93 -3.23 3.19
CA ARG A 74 9.56 -4.47 3.90
C ARG A 74 8.18 -4.35 4.56
N GLU A 75 7.85 -3.22 5.15
CA GLU A 75 6.51 -2.98 5.71
C GLU A 75 5.43 -2.99 4.63
N ALA A 76 5.68 -2.35 3.49
CA ALA A 76 4.77 -2.39 2.34
C ALA A 76 4.60 -3.82 1.79
N ALA A 77 5.69 -4.58 1.72
CA ALA A 77 5.67 -5.98 1.29
C ALA A 77 4.86 -6.87 2.26
N ARG A 78 5.00 -6.67 3.57
CA ARG A 78 4.17 -7.38 4.57
C ARG A 78 2.68 -7.08 4.42
N ILE A 79 2.32 -5.83 4.17
CA ILE A 79 0.92 -5.43 3.89
C ILE A 79 0.42 -6.16 2.64
N GLN A 80 1.25 -6.34 1.64
CA GLN A 80 0.98 -7.10 0.42
C GLN A 80 1.09 -8.62 0.63
N SER A 81 1.25 -9.10 1.86
CA SER A 81 1.38 -10.52 2.22
C SER A 81 2.59 -11.25 1.62
N PHE A 82 3.66 -10.53 1.27
CA PHE A 82 4.93 -11.18 0.95
C PHE A 82 5.55 -11.81 2.20
N PRO A 83 6.15 -12.99 2.09
CA PRO A 83 6.91 -13.58 3.19
C PRO A 83 8.17 -12.76 3.49
N ASP A 84 8.65 -12.84 4.72
CA ASP A 84 9.78 -12.00 5.17
C ASP A 84 11.13 -12.37 4.54
N ASP A 85 11.26 -13.59 4.06
CA ASP A 85 12.41 -14.10 3.33
C ASP A 85 12.39 -13.79 1.83
N PHE A 86 11.32 -13.17 1.31
CA PHE A 86 11.28 -12.76 -0.09
C PHE A 86 12.24 -11.60 -0.34
N GLU A 87 13.17 -11.80 -1.27
CA GLU A 87 14.17 -10.80 -1.65
C GLU A 87 13.71 -9.97 -2.85
N PHE A 88 13.74 -8.66 -2.68
CA PHE A 88 13.53 -7.70 -3.77
C PHE A 88 14.89 -7.25 -4.30
N VAL A 89 15.03 -7.18 -5.63
CA VAL A 89 16.29 -6.85 -6.30
C VAL A 89 16.22 -5.46 -6.94
N GLY A 90 17.29 -4.69 -6.83
CA GLY A 90 17.39 -3.35 -7.39
C GLY A 90 17.54 -2.25 -6.35
N ASN A 91 17.44 -1.00 -6.78
CA ASN A 91 17.47 0.14 -5.86
C ASN A 91 16.14 0.29 -5.11
N GLN A 92 16.08 1.20 -4.13
CA GLN A 92 14.88 1.40 -3.32
C GLN A 92 13.62 1.73 -4.14
N GLN A 93 13.77 2.53 -5.20
CA GLN A 93 12.66 2.89 -6.09
C GLN A 93 12.13 1.64 -6.81
N ASP A 94 13.03 0.82 -7.37
CA ASP A 94 12.67 -0.40 -8.08
C ASP A 94 11.95 -1.39 -7.17
N THR A 95 12.41 -1.52 -5.92
CA THR A 95 11.80 -2.42 -4.94
C THR A 95 10.39 -1.99 -4.54
N TYR A 96 10.12 -0.69 -4.39
CA TYR A 96 8.75 -0.20 -4.20
C TYR A 96 7.86 -0.46 -5.42
N VAL A 97 8.38 -0.30 -6.63
CA VAL A 97 7.64 -0.60 -7.87
C VAL A 97 7.28 -2.09 -7.94
N GLN A 98 8.20 -2.97 -7.57
CA GLN A 98 7.93 -4.41 -7.50
C GLN A 98 6.80 -4.73 -6.53
N VAL A 99 6.84 -4.18 -5.32
CA VAL A 99 5.78 -4.36 -4.32
C VAL A 99 4.44 -3.82 -4.83
N GLY A 100 4.43 -2.62 -5.39
CA GLY A 100 3.21 -1.96 -5.83
C GLY A 100 2.54 -2.61 -7.04
N ASN A 101 3.31 -3.23 -7.93
CA ASN A 101 2.80 -3.92 -9.12
C ASN A 101 2.40 -5.39 -8.84
N ALA A 102 2.73 -5.91 -7.69
CA ALA A 102 2.48 -7.31 -7.38
C ALA A 102 1.01 -7.57 -7.03
N VAL A 103 0.52 -8.74 -7.44
CA VAL A 103 -0.66 -9.33 -6.82
C VAL A 103 -0.24 -9.90 -5.46
N PRO A 104 -0.92 -9.57 -4.36
CA PRO A 104 -0.58 -10.11 -3.04
C PRO A 104 -0.50 -11.65 -3.06
N PRO A 105 0.59 -12.27 -2.61
CA PRO A 105 0.78 -13.72 -2.67
C PRO A 105 -0.37 -14.55 -2.09
N LEU A 106 -0.95 -14.12 -0.97
CA LEU A 106 -2.11 -14.82 -0.39
C LEU A 106 -3.36 -14.72 -1.28
N LEU A 107 -3.59 -13.57 -1.92
CA LEU A 107 -4.68 -13.40 -2.88
C LEU A 107 -4.44 -14.27 -4.13
N GLY A 108 -3.22 -14.27 -4.66
CA GLY A 108 -2.83 -15.12 -5.79
C GLY A 108 -3.06 -16.61 -5.49
N ARG A 109 -2.70 -17.05 -4.29
CA ARG A 109 -2.95 -18.44 -3.83
C ARG A 109 -4.45 -18.75 -3.76
N ALA A 110 -5.25 -17.86 -3.21
CA ALA A 110 -6.71 -18.05 -3.10
C ALA A 110 -7.37 -18.17 -4.46
N ILE A 111 -6.99 -17.30 -5.41
CA ILE A 111 -7.47 -17.34 -6.80
C ILE A 111 -7.03 -18.65 -7.47
N GLY A 112 -5.75 -19.01 -7.36
CA GLY A 112 -5.22 -20.25 -7.93
C GLY A 112 -5.95 -21.50 -7.41
N ASN A 113 -6.18 -21.58 -6.10
CA ASN A 113 -6.92 -22.70 -5.50
C ASN A 113 -8.38 -22.76 -6.03
N SER A 114 -9.04 -21.62 -6.21
CA SER A 114 -10.39 -21.57 -6.77
C SER A 114 -10.42 -22.05 -8.22
N ILE A 115 -9.46 -21.65 -9.03
CA ILE A 115 -9.32 -22.10 -10.43
C ILE A 115 -9.04 -23.60 -10.48
N MET A 116 -8.12 -24.10 -9.65
CA MET A 116 -7.80 -25.54 -9.59
C MET A 116 -9.03 -26.38 -9.21
N LYS A 117 -9.78 -25.93 -8.20
CA LYS A 117 -11.03 -26.59 -7.81
C LYS A 117 -12.00 -26.67 -8.99
N TYR A 118 -12.24 -25.55 -9.67
CA TYR A 118 -13.13 -25.49 -10.84
C TYR A 118 -12.69 -26.44 -11.96
N ILE A 119 -11.38 -26.52 -12.24
CA ILE A 119 -10.83 -27.45 -13.25
C ILE A 119 -11.06 -28.92 -12.84
N CYS A 120 -10.88 -29.25 -11.56
CA CYS A 120 -11.14 -30.60 -11.06
C CYS A 120 -12.63 -30.97 -11.20
N ASP A 121 -13.53 -30.07 -10.80
CA ASP A 121 -14.98 -30.28 -10.89
C ASP A 121 -15.43 -30.51 -12.35
N ILE A 122 -14.87 -29.76 -13.32
CA ILE A 122 -15.16 -29.95 -14.76
C ILE A 122 -14.66 -31.32 -15.26
N LYS A 123 -13.47 -31.75 -14.86
CA LYS A 123 -12.93 -33.05 -15.25
C LYS A 123 -13.77 -34.21 -14.70
N GLU A 124 -14.26 -34.12 -13.48
CA GLU A 124 -15.15 -35.11 -12.88
C GLU A 124 -16.51 -35.19 -13.58
N GLN A 125 -17.00 -34.08 -14.15
CA GLN A 125 -18.24 -34.02 -14.94
C GLN A 125 -18.08 -34.51 -16.39
N GLY A 126 -16.89 -34.97 -16.79
CA GLY A 126 -16.64 -35.57 -18.11
C GLY A 126 -16.48 -34.56 -19.25
N TYR A 127 -16.34 -33.26 -18.95
CA TYR A 127 -15.94 -32.29 -19.96
C TYR A 127 -14.43 -32.40 -20.15
N GLY A 128 -14.00 -33.10 -21.20
CA GLY A 128 -12.59 -33.19 -21.57
C GLY A 128 -12.04 -31.82 -21.96
N ILE A 129 -11.00 -31.37 -21.21
CA ILE A 129 -10.08 -30.30 -21.60
C ILE A 129 -8.78 -30.99 -22.06
#